data_1b7228cb1cd8d7edde8b6237bcc58731
#
_entry.id   1b7228cb1cd8d7edde8b6237bcc58731
#
_cell.length_a   1.000
_cell.length_b   1.000
_cell.length_c   1.000
_cell.angle_alpha   90.00
_cell.angle_beta   90.00
_cell.angle_gamma   90.00
#
_symmetry.space_group_name_H-M   'P 1'
#
loop_
_entity.id
_entity.type
_entity.pdbx_description
1 polymer ?
#
loop_
_entity_poly.entity_id
_entity_poly.type
_entity_poly.pdbx_seq_one_letter_code
_entity_poly.pdbx_strand_id
1 'polypeptide(L)'
;MTLPHLGNRSIDSYNRLSRDLAAFNYVLRVAKPSGACHSHTLFTLNGLFIRANRLFRRHPDLPRFTNVDIGSPMSLADLAILVARLTSACLAFQERYAHLTATGRARETGHRKRKQLRD
;
A
#
# COMPACT_ATOMS: atom_id res chain seq x y z
N MET A 1 0.12 -18.28 19.94
CA MET A 1 -0.56 -18.80 18.73
C MET A 1 0.16 -18.30 17.50
N THR A 2 0.56 -19.21 16.62
CA THR A 2 1.31 -18.85 15.42
C THR A 2 0.35 -18.40 14.33
N LEU A 3 0.68 -17.30 13.64
CA LEU A 3 -0.12 -16.84 12.51
C LEU A 3 -0.04 -17.84 11.36
N PRO A 4 -1.12 -18.00 10.57
CA PRO A 4 -1.09 -18.87 9.41
C PRO A 4 -0.09 -18.36 8.36
N HIS A 5 0.37 -19.27 7.53
CA HIS A 5 1.28 -18.95 6.44
C HIS A 5 0.51 -18.79 5.14
N LEU A 6 0.84 -17.74 4.42
CA LEU A 6 0.37 -17.54 3.06
C LEU A 6 1.26 -18.34 2.11
N GLY A 7 0.75 -18.71 0.93
CA GLY A 7 1.57 -19.35 -0.08
C GLY A 7 2.69 -18.42 -0.58
N ASN A 8 3.80 -18.98 -1.05
CA ASN A 8 4.98 -18.20 -1.44
C ASN A 8 4.68 -17.15 -2.50
N ARG A 9 3.84 -17.46 -3.49
CA ARG A 9 3.42 -16.49 -4.51
C ARG A 9 2.69 -15.30 -3.92
N SER A 10 1.81 -15.57 -2.97
CA SER A 10 1.04 -14.51 -2.32
C SER A 10 1.91 -13.68 -1.39
N ILE A 11 2.89 -14.31 -0.72
CA ILE A 11 3.88 -13.57 0.08
C ILE A 11 4.66 -12.61 -0.82
N ASP A 12 5.17 -13.09 -1.95
CA ASP A 12 5.91 -12.25 -2.89
C ASP A 12 5.05 -11.12 -3.45
N SER A 13 3.82 -11.43 -3.83
CA SER A 13 2.87 -10.42 -4.33
C SER A 13 2.59 -9.34 -3.29
N TYR A 14 2.37 -9.74 -2.05
CA TYR A 14 2.14 -8.79 -0.97
C TYR A 14 3.38 -7.92 -0.72
N ASN A 15 4.55 -8.54 -0.65
CA ASN A 15 5.79 -7.82 -0.37
C ASN A 15 6.10 -6.79 -1.46
N ARG A 16 5.84 -7.12 -2.72
CA ARG A 16 5.97 -6.17 -3.83
C ARG A 16 4.97 -5.04 -3.73
N LEU A 17 3.71 -5.37 -3.44
CA LEU A 17 2.66 -4.36 -3.25
C LEU A 17 3.02 -3.43 -2.10
N SER A 18 3.44 -3.97 -0.98
CA SER A 18 3.84 -3.21 0.21
C SER A 18 4.98 -2.24 -0.12
N ARG A 19 5.99 -2.69 -0.86
CA ARG A 19 7.11 -1.86 -1.25
C ARG A 19 6.68 -0.73 -2.19
N ASP A 20 5.87 -1.04 -3.20
CA ASP A 20 5.41 -0.05 -4.17
C ASP A 20 4.46 0.96 -3.51
N LEU A 21 3.62 0.50 -2.59
CA LEU A 21 2.74 1.37 -1.82
C LEU A 21 3.54 2.30 -0.91
N ALA A 22 4.60 1.81 -0.28
CA ALA A 22 5.49 2.63 0.55
C ALA A 22 6.14 3.75 -0.29
N ALA A 23 6.60 3.41 -1.50
CA ALA A 23 7.16 4.39 -2.42
C ALA A 23 6.13 5.45 -2.83
N PHE A 24 4.90 5.02 -3.11
CA PHE A 24 3.80 5.92 -3.46
C PHE A 24 3.48 6.88 -2.31
N ASN A 25 3.40 6.34 -1.09
CA ASN A 25 3.17 7.14 0.12
C ASN A 25 4.29 8.17 0.33
N TYR A 26 5.52 7.80 0.08
CA TYR A 26 6.65 8.73 0.18
C TYR A 26 6.49 9.90 -0.78
N VAL A 27 6.17 9.62 -2.04
CA VAL A 27 5.97 10.66 -3.05
C VAL A 27 4.84 11.60 -2.63
N LEU A 28 3.75 11.07 -2.08
CA LEU A 28 2.64 11.91 -1.60
C LEU A 28 3.06 12.85 -0.49
N ARG A 29 3.91 12.37 0.43
CA ARG A 29 4.36 13.20 1.58
C ARG A 29 5.22 14.38 1.14
N VAL A 30 5.97 14.24 0.04
CA VAL A 30 6.86 15.31 -0.44
C VAL A 30 6.22 16.17 -1.52
N ALA A 31 5.02 15.80 -1.99
CA ALA A 31 4.33 16.56 -3.03
C ALA A 31 3.70 17.84 -2.48
N LYS A 32 3.54 18.83 -3.33
CA LYS A 32 2.89 20.09 -2.95
C LYS A 32 1.40 19.85 -2.70
N PRO A 33 0.85 20.28 -1.54
CA PRO A 33 -0.55 19.99 -1.20
C PRO A 33 -1.59 20.51 -2.19
N SER A 34 -1.29 21.60 -2.91
CA SER A 34 -2.22 22.22 -3.85
C SER A 34 -2.17 21.59 -5.25
N GLY A 35 -1.35 20.56 -5.44
CA GLY A 35 -1.21 19.93 -6.74
C GLY A 35 -2.41 19.08 -7.13
N ALA A 36 -2.55 18.85 -8.44
CA ALA A 36 -3.48 17.86 -8.97
C ALA A 36 -2.70 16.68 -9.51
N CYS A 37 -3.31 15.50 -9.45
CA CYS A 37 -2.73 14.27 -9.96
C CYS A 37 -3.30 13.96 -11.33
N HIS A 38 -2.42 13.58 -12.25
CA HIS A 38 -2.77 13.35 -13.64
C HIS A 38 -2.69 11.85 -13.97
N SER A 39 -2.98 11.52 -15.21
CA SER A 39 -3.22 10.17 -15.67
C SER A 39 -2.15 9.14 -15.27
N HIS A 40 -0.87 9.51 -15.31
CA HIS A 40 0.21 8.57 -14.95
C HIS A 40 0.13 8.14 -13.48
N THR A 41 -0.07 9.09 -12.58
CA THR A 41 -0.21 8.82 -11.14
C THR A 41 -1.46 7.97 -10.87
N LEU A 42 -2.57 8.30 -11.52
CA LEU A 42 -3.83 7.57 -11.36
C LEU A 42 -3.74 6.16 -11.94
N PHE A 43 -3.02 5.99 -13.05
CA PHE A 43 -2.75 4.67 -13.61
C PHE A 43 -1.97 3.81 -12.63
N THR A 44 -0.95 4.36 -11.98
CA THR A 44 -0.16 3.67 -10.97
C THR A 44 -1.03 3.26 -9.78
N LEU A 45 -1.89 4.17 -9.31
CA LEU A 45 -2.83 3.89 -8.23
C LEU A 45 -3.77 2.72 -8.59
N ASN A 46 -4.32 2.74 -9.81
CA ASN A 46 -5.19 1.66 -10.26
C ASN A 46 -4.46 0.32 -10.29
N GLY A 47 -3.19 0.31 -10.65
CA GLY A 47 -2.37 -0.89 -10.58
C GLY A 47 -2.26 -1.44 -9.17
N LEU A 48 -2.06 -0.57 -8.19
CA LEU A 48 -2.03 -0.96 -6.78
C LEU A 48 -3.39 -1.52 -6.33
N PHE A 49 -4.48 -0.90 -6.73
CA PHE A 49 -5.84 -1.37 -6.42
C PHE A 49 -6.10 -2.77 -6.97
N ILE A 50 -5.74 -3.01 -8.21
CA ILE A 50 -5.93 -4.32 -8.86
C ILE A 50 -5.17 -5.40 -8.10
N ARG A 51 -3.92 -5.12 -7.73
CA ARG A 51 -3.07 -6.06 -6.98
C ARG A 51 -3.64 -6.34 -5.59
N ALA A 52 -4.11 -5.30 -4.89
CA ALA A 52 -4.73 -5.45 -3.58
C ALA A 52 -6.01 -6.28 -3.66
N ASN A 53 -6.90 -5.98 -4.61
CA ASN A 53 -8.14 -6.72 -4.78
C ASN A 53 -7.88 -8.20 -5.03
N ARG A 54 -6.83 -8.52 -5.77
CA ARG A 54 -6.46 -9.90 -6.03
C ARG A 54 -6.02 -10.62 -4.76
N LEU A 55 -5.23 -9.95 -3.92
CA LEU A 55 -4.79 -10.51 -2.63
C LEU A 55 -5.95 -10.67 -1.67
N PHE A 56 -6.89 -9.72 -1.66
CA PHE A 56 -8.01 -9.69 -0.72
C PHE A 56 -9.19 -10.56 -1.16
N ARG A 57 -9.07 -11.28 -2.26
CA ARG A 57 -10.18 -12.02 -2.85
C ARG A 57 -10.87 -12.97 -1.88
N ARG A 58 -10.12 -13.61 -0.97
CA ARG A 58 -10.65 -14.54 0.03
C ARG A 58 -10.98 -13.88 1.36
N HIS A 59 -10.91 -12.56 1.42
CA HIS A 59 -11.16 -11.77 2.64
C HIS A 59 -12.31 -10.79 2.38
N PRO A 60 -13.58 -11.25 2.44
CA PRO A 60 -14.72 -10.40 2.10
C PRO A 60 -14.92 -9.23 3.06
N ASP A 61 -14.33 -9.28 4.25
CA ASP A 61 -14.37 -8.18 5.21
C ASP A 61 -13.40 -7.04 4.89
N LEU A 62 -12.42 -7.30 4.02
CA LEU A 62 -11.54 -6.24 3.54
C LEU A 62 -12.18 -5.49 2.36
N PRO A 63 -11.90 -4.19 2.24
CA PRO A 63 -12.53 -3.40 1.18
C PRO A 63 -12.08 -3.85 -0.22
N ARG A 64 -12.92 -3.58 -1.21
CA ARG A 64 -12.58 -3.69 -2.61
C ARG A 64 -12.42 -2.29 -3.17
N PHE A 65 -11.40 -2.09 -3.99
CA PHE A 65 -11.07 -0.78 -4.54
C PHE A 65 -11.50 -0.70 -5.99
N THR A 66 -12.28 0.33 -6.30
CA THR A 66 -12.71 0.60 -7.66
C THR A 66 -11.66 1.47 -8.35
N ASN A 67 -11.33 1.15 -9.60
CA ASN A 67 -10.41 1.95 -10.38
C ASN A 67 -10.93 3.37 -10.56
N VAL A 68 -10.01 4.34 -10.46
CA VAL A 68 -10.35 5.74 -10.70
C VAL A 68 -10.24 6.04 -12.20
N ASP A 69 -10.96 7.08 -12.64
CA ASP A 69 -10.90 7.54 -14.02
C ASP A 69 -9.59 8.28 -14.26
N ILE A 70 -8.71 7.70 -15.07
CA ILE A 70 -7.42 8.31 -15.36
C ILE A 70 -7.52 9.52 -16.29
N GLY A 71 -8.67 9.69 -16.94
CA GLY A 71 -8.93 10.84 -17.81
C GLY A 71 -9.34 12.11 -17.08
N SER A 72 -9.64 11.99 -15.77
CA SER A 72 -10.06 13.14 -14.95
C SER A 72 -9.05 13.40 -13.86
N PRO A 73 -8.45 14.61 -13.80
CA PRO A 73 -7.50 14.94 -12.73
C PRO A 73 -8.14 14.82 -11.36
N MET A 74 -7.37 14.35 -10.39
CA MET A 74 -7.81 14.19 -9.01
C MET A 74 -7.00 15.13 -8.11
N SER A 75 -7.66 15.70 -7.10
CA SER A 75 -6.93 16.51 -6.12
C SER A 75 -5.99 15.63 -5.30
N LEU A 76 -4.89 16.23 -4.82
CA LEU A 76 -3.95 15.52 -3.98
C LEU A 76 -4.61 15.04 -2.67
N ALA A 77 -5.54 15.84 -2.14
CA ALA A 77 -6.27 15.48 -0.93
C ALA A 77 -7.12 14.21 -1.13
N ASP A 78 -7.84 14.13 -2.24
CA ASP A 78 -8.66 12.94 -2.55
C ASP A 78 -7.78 11.71 -2.79
N LEU A 79 -6.67 11.90 -3.48
CA LEU A 79 -5.69 10.82 -3.69
C LEU A 79 -5.15 10.30 -2.36
N ALA A 80 -4.80 11.22 -1.44
CA ALA A 80 -4.28 10.85 -0.12
C ALA A 80 -5.28 10.02 0.68
N ILE A 81 -6.57 10.33 0.58
CA ILE A 81 -7.63 9.56 1.25
C ILE A 81 -7.67 8.12 0.70
N LEU A 82 -7.65 7.99 -0.62
CA LEU A 82 -7.67 6.65 -1.26
C LEU A 82 -6.45 5.83 -0.89
N VAL A 83 -5.28 6.45 -0.89
CA VAL A 83 -4.03 5.76 -0.53
C VAL A 83 -4.01 5.38 0.94
N ALA A 84 -4.54 6.23 1.82
CA ALA A 84 -4.66 5.92 3.25
C ALA A 84 -5.57 4.71 3.48
N ARG A 85 -6.70 4.62 2.75
CA ARG A 85 -7.60 3.47 2.83
C ARG A 85 -6.92 2.20 2.34
N LEU A 86 -6.17 2.27 1.25
CA LEU A 86 -5.41 1.13 0.74
C LEU A 86 -4.35 0.68 1.74
N THR A 87 -3.60 1.63 2.30
CA THR A 87 -2.56 1.34 3.30
C THR A 87 -3.18 0.63 4.53
N SER A 88 -4.30 1.15 5.01
CA SER A 88 -5.00 0.56 6.14
C SER A 88 -5.46 -0.87 5.86
N ALA A 89 -5.98 -1.11 4.66
CA ALA A 89 -6.41 -2.45 4.25
C ALA A 89 -5.22 -3.42 4.16
N CYS A 90 -4.09 -2.96 3.64
CA CYS A 90 -2.87 -3.76 3.57
C CYS A 90 -2.34 -4.10 4.95
N LEU A 91 -2.39 -3.17 5.90
CA LEU A 91 -2.01 -3.44 7.29
C LEU A 91 -2.90 -4.50 7.92
N ALA A 92 -4.22 -4.42 7.69
CA ALA A 92 -5.15 -5.42 8.20
C ALA A 92 -4.87 -6.80 7.61
N PHE A 93 -4.55 -6.87 6.32
CA PHE A 93 -4.17 -8.12 5.68
C PHE A 93 -2.86 -8.67 6.27
N GLN A 94 -1.88 -7.81 6.44
CA GLN A 94 -0.57 -8.18 6.98
C GLN A 94 -0.66 -8.80 8.37
N GLU A 95 -1.55 -8.30 9.21
CA GLU A 95 -1.73 -8.80 10.58
C GLU A 95 -2.25 -10.23 10.64
N ARG A 96 -2.79 -10.76 9.53
CA ARG A 96 -3.41 -12.09 9.47
C ARG A 96 -2.42 -13.20 9.14
N TYR A 97 -1.23 -12.86 8.63
CA TYR A 97 -0.29 -13.84 8.09
C TYR A 97 1.12 -13.61 8.59
N ALA A 98 1.88 -14.71 8.69
CA ALA A 98 3.31 -14.65 9.03
C ALA A 98 4.15 -14.30 7.79
N HIS A 99 5.34 -13.77 8.04
CA HIS A 99 6.41 -13.53 7.03
C HIS A 99 6.11 -12.46 5.99
N LEU A 100 5.11 -11.61 6.22
CA LEU A 100 4.84 -10.49 5.32
C LEU A 100 5.71 -9.28 5.69
N THR A 101 6.19 -8.58 4.66
CA THR A 101 6.95 -7.34 4.87
C THR A 101 6.02 -6.24 5.39
N ALA A 102 6.46 -5.53 6.42
CA ALA A 102 5.71 -4.40 6.96
C ALA A 102 5.54 -3.31 5.92
N THR A 103 4.32 -2.76 5.82
CA THR A 103 4.04 -1.65 4.93
C THR A 103 4.53 -0.33 5.54
N GLY A 104 4.83 0.61 4.68
CA GLY A 104 5.23 2.00 4.89
C GLY A 104 5.68 2.41 6.29
N ARG A 105 4.74 2.59 7.21
CA ARG A 105 5.01 3.10 8.54
C ARG A 105 5.91 2.19 9.38
N ALA A 106 5.64 0.89 9.36
CA ALA A 106 6.45 -0.07 10.09
C ALA A 106 7.85 -0.19 9.47
N ARG A 107 7.96 0.05 8.17
CA ARG A 107 9.23 0.06 7.45
C ARG A 107 10.14 1.19 7.93
N GLU A 108 9.59 2.38 8.15
CA GLU A 108 10.35 3.51 8.71
C GLU A 108 10.89 3.17 10.09
N THR A 109 10.08 2.58 10.94
CA THR A 109 10.49 2.15 12.27
C THR A 109 11.62 1.13 12.21
N GLY A 110 11.51 0.16 11.31
CA GLY A 110 12.57 -0.85 11.09
C GLY A 110 13.87 -0.24 10.60
N HIS A 111 13.80 0.76 9.74
CA HIS A 111 14.96 1.47 9.24
C HIS A 111 15.66 2.26 10.36
N ARG A 112 14.90 2.93 11.21
CA ARG A 112 15.45 3.64 12.38
C ARG A 112 16.15 2.69 13.33
N LYS A 113 15.57 1.52 13.59
CA LYS A 113 16.21 0.51 14.44
C LYS A 113 17.53 0.03 13.87
N ARG A 114 17.63 -0.13 12.56
CA ARG A 114 18.89 -0.51 11.91
C ARG A 114 19.97 0.55 12.09
N LYS A 115 19.62 1.82 11.97
CA LYS A 115 20.55 2.92 12.21
C LYS A 115 21.05 2.94 13.64
N GLN A 116 20.17 2.72 14.60
CA GLN A 116 20.53 2.68 16.03
C GLN A 116 21.47 1.52 16.34
N LEU A 117 21.29 0.38 15.69
CA LEU A 117 22.14 -0.78 15.92
C LEU A 117 23.55 -0.65 15.32
N ARG A 118 23.75 0.28 14.38
CA ARG A 118 25.05 0.54 13.77
C ARG A 118 25.89 1.53 14.56
N ASP A 119 25.26 2.31 15.38
CA ASP A 119 25.93 3.28 16.25
C ASP A 119 26.28 2.67 17.59
#